data_ef87d23235d4591d67625a426acc44df
#
_entry.id   ef87d23235d4591d67625a426acc44df
#
_cell.length_a   1.000
_cell.length_b   1.000
_cell.length_c   1.000
_cell.angle_alpha   90.00
_cell.angle_beta   90.00
_cell.angle_gamma   90.00
#
_symmetry.space_group_name_H-M   'P 1'
#
loop_
_entity.id
_entity.type
_entity.pdbx_description
1 polymer ?
#
loop_
_entity_poly.entity_id
_entity_poly.type
_entity_poly.pdbx_seq_one_letter_code
_entity_poly.pdbx_strand_id
1 'polypeptide(L)'
;MDFVSDQLAAGRRFRVFNLADDFTRECVGQIVDFSISGQRVAWYLDEVSITRKLPGEFVLDNGPEMTSKALWFWSQRRDITLSFIRPGKAMENPFVESFNGKLRDECLNEHWFTDIADARRTIETRRIHYNEERPHSSLDRIPLAMFARAMQSLKLDMSALNSDDGGSL
;
A
#
# COMPACT_ATOMS: atom_id res chain seq x y z
N MET A 1 1.08 -6.06 0.83
CA MET A 1 -0.05 -5.76 -0.08
C MET A 1 -1.19 -6.72 0.18
N ASP A 2 -2.45 -6.26 0.08
CA ASP A 2 -3.61 -7.11 0.37
C ASP A 2 -4.90 -6.56 -0.25
N PHE A 3 -5.94 -7.38 -0.30
CA PHE A 3 -7.25 -7.04 -0.87
C PHE A 3 -8.36 -7.01 0.18
N VAL A 4 -9.26 -6.03 0.05
CA VAL A 4 -10.55 -6.00 0.74
C VAL A 4 -11.67 -5.99 -0.30
N SER A 5 -12.81 -6.59 0.02
CA SER A 5 -13.99 -6.57 -0.85
C SER A 5 -15.18 -5.95 -0.14
N ASP A 6 -15.99 -5.24 -0.90
CA ASP A 6 -17.27 -4.68 -0.48
C ASP A 6 -18.27 -4.67 -1.64
N GLN A 7 -19.44 -4.07 -1.45
CA GLN A 7 -20.48 -4.00 -2.47
C GLN A 7 -21.10 -2.61 -2.56
N LEU A 8 -21.54 -2.25 -3.75
CA LEU A 8 -22.36 -1.07 -3.99
C LEU A 8 -23.79 -1.28 -3.47
N ALA A 9 -24.52 -0.18 -3.30
CA ALA A 9 -25.95 -0.19 -2.93
C ALA A 9 -26.80 -1.12 -3.79
N ALA A 10 -26.48 -1.23 -5.08
CA ALA A 10 -27.13 -2.15 -6.01
C ALA A 10 -26.68 -3.63 -5.86
N GLY A 11 -25.88 -3.97 -4.86
CA GLY A 11 -25.39 -5.32 -4.59
C GLY A 11 -24.20 -5.77 -5.45
N ARG A 12 -23.72 -4.95 -6.39
CA ARG A 12 -22.55 -5.30 -7.20
C ARG A 12 -21.28 -5.21 -6.38
N ARG A 13 -20.54 -6.31 -6.27
CA ARG A 13 -19.28 -6.38 -5.54
C ARG A 13 -18.17 -5.60 -6.24
N PHE A 14 -17.30 -4.97 -5.43
CA PHE A 14 -16.04 -4.38 -5.87
C PHE A 14 -14.91 -4.80 -4.93
N ARG A 15 -13.69 -4.56 -5.36
CA ARG A 15 -12.47 -4.87 -4.60
C ARG A 15 -11.63 -3.61 -4.40
N VAL A 16 -10.92 -3.59 -3.30
CA VAL A 16 -9.92 -2.58 -2.97
C VAL A 16 -8.59 -3.29 -2.78
N PHE A 17 -7.64 -2.98 -3.63
CA PHE A 17 -6.25 -3.37 -3.43
C PHE A 17 -5.57 -2.30 -2.59
N ASN A 18 -4.85 -2.69 -1.55
CA ASN A 18 -4.15 -1.81 -0.64
C ASN A 18 -2.64 -2.09 -0.67
N LEU A 19 -1.86 -1.03 -0.91
CA LEU A 19 -0.42 -1.02 -0.82
C LEU A 19 -0.01 -0.24 0.43
N ALA A 20 0.48 -0.92 1.45
CA ALA A 20 0.98 -0.31 2.68
C ALA A 20 2.50 -0.45 2.78
N ASP A 21 3.14 0.54 3.36
CA ASP A 21 4.56 0.54 3.70
C ASP A 21 4.71 0.11 5.16
N ASP A 22 5.39 -1.01 5.40
CA ASP A 22 5.53 -1.59 6.74
C ASP A 22 6.41 -0.75 7.67
N PHE A 23 7.29 0.08 7.12
CA PHE A 23 8.16 0.95 7.89
C PHE A 23 7.46 2.26 8.28
N THR A 24 6.90 2.97 7.29
CA THR A 24 6.23 4.26 7.53
C THR A 24 4.78 4.11 7.99
N ARG A 25 4.20 2.93 7.84
CA ARG A 25 2.79 2.60 8.12
C ARG A 25 1.79 3.29 7.19
N GLU A 26 2.26 4.03 6.22
CA GLU A 26 1.40 4.69 5.23
C GLU A 26 0.66 3.69 4.37
N CYS A 27 -0.59 3.99 4.03
CA CYS A 27 -1.22 3.44 2.85
C CYS A 27 -0.70 4.20 1.62
N VAL A 28 0.31 3.62 0.95
CA VAL A 28 1.01 4.22 -0.19
C VAL A 28 0.08 4.44 -1.37
N GLY A 29 -0.89 3.52 -1.54
CA GLY A 29 -1.85 3.63 -2.61
C GLY A 29 -2.92 2.55 -2.60
N GLN A 30 -3.97 2.78 -3.40
CA GLN A 30 -5.14 1.91 -3.51
C GLN A 30 -5.65 1.82 -4.94
N ILE A 31 -6.17 0.66 -5.32
CA ILE A 31 -6.99 0.48 -6.54
C ILE A 31 -8.38 0.07 -6.09
N VAL A 32 -9.41 0.77 -6.57
CA VAL A 32 -10.82 0.42 -6.34
C VAL A 32 -11.48 0.09 -7.67
N ASP A 33 -11.84 -1.18 -7.87
CA ASP A 33 -12.50 -1.62 -9.10
C ASP A 33 -13.33 -2.89 -8.89
N PHE A 34 -14.17 -3.22 -9.88
CA PHE A 34 -14.95 -4.47 -9.89
C PHE A 34 -14.06 -5.70 -10.09
N SER A 35 -12.97 -5.56 -10.84
CA SER A 35 -12.00 -6.61 -11.09
C SER A 35 -10.60 -6.00 -11.13
N ILE A 36 -9.68 -6.61 -10.41
CA ILE A 36 -8.28 -6.18 -10.35
C ILE A 36 -7.43 -7.43 -10.62
N SER A 37 -6.85 -7.50 -11.81
CA SER A 37 -5.95 -8.58 -12.20
C SER A 37 -4.52 -8.33 -11.70
N GLY A 38 -3.68 -9.37 -11.65
CA GLY A 38 -2.26 -9.20 -11.34
C GLY A 38 -1.52 -8.30 -12.34
N GLN A 39 -1.96 -8.25 -13.60
CA GLN A 39 -1.44 -7.29 -14.58
C GLN A 39 -1.79 -5.85 -14.19
N ARG A 40 -3.02 -5.60 -13.70
CA ARG A 40 -3.43 -4.28 -13.20
C ARG A 40 -2.63 -3.86 -11.97
N VAL A 41 -2.34 -4.82 -11.07
CA VAL A 41 -1.47 -4.57 -9.90
C VAL A 41 -0.06 -4.20 -10.38
N ALA A 42 0.53 -4.94 -11.31
CA ALA A 42 1.86 -4.66 -11.85
C ALA A 42 1.95 -3.25 -12.48
N TRP A 43 0.97 -2.86 -13.29
CA TRP A 43 0.92 -1.50 -13.85
C TRP A 43 0.80 -0.42 -12.78
N TYR A 44 -0.01 -0.65 -11.77
CA TYR A 44 -0.17 0.28 -10.67
C TYR A 44 1.14 0.46 -9.86
N LEU A 45 1.89 -0.61 -9.65
CA LEU A 45 3.21 -0.52 -9.02
C LEU A 45 4.21 0.25 -9.89
N ASP A 46 4.10 0.18 -11.21
CA ASP A 46 4.88 1.04 -12.11
C ASP A 46 4.47 2.51 -11.97
N GLU A 47 3.16 2.83 -11.87
CA GLU A 47 2.67 4.19 -11.60
C GLU A 47 3.22 4.72 -10.25
N VAL A 48 3.17 3.93 -9.19
CA VAL A 48 3.75 4.28 -7.88
C VAL A 48 5.25 4.53 -7.96
N SER A 49 5.97 3.78 -8.80
CA SER A 49 7.42 3.91 -8.98
C SER A 49 7.86 5.27 -9.54
N ILE A 50 6.96 6.03 -10.17
CA ILE A 50 7.24 7.37 -10.72
C ILE A 50 7.48 8.37 -9.59
N THR A 51 6.75 8.25 -8.49
CA THR A 51 6.77 9.22 -7.38
C THR A 51 7.47 8.71 -6.13
N ARG A 52 7.66 7.39 -6.02
CA ARG A 52 8.24 6.76 -4.82
C ARG A 52 9.14 5.60 -5.23
N LYS A 53 10.34 5.53 -4.65
CA LYS A 53 11.22 4.36 -4.81
C LYS A 53 10.51 3.11 -4.26
N LEU A 54 10.42 2.07 -5.09
CA LEU A 54 9.88 0.80 -4.66
C LEU A 54 10.86 0.09 -3.71
N PRO A 55 10.34 -0.73 -2.76
CA PRO A 55 11.18 -1.57 -1.90
C PRO A 55 11.81 -2.72 -2.70
N GLY A 56 12.83 -3.35 -2.14
CA GLY A 56 13.41 -4.58 -2.71
C GLY A 56 12.54 -5.82 -2.51
N GLU A 57 11.50 -5.72 -1.68
CA GLU A 57 10.63 -6.84 -1.34
C GLU A 57 9.20 -6.39 -1.11
N PHE A 58 8.23 -7.18 -1.60
CA PHE A 58 6.82 -7.06 -1.25
C PHE A 58 6.33 -8.31 -0.53
N VAL A 59 5.62 -8.11 0.59
CA VAL A 59 4.89 -9.16 1.29
C VAL A 59 3.46 -9.24 0.75
N LEU A 60 3.02 -10.43 0.38
CA LEU A 60 1.75 -10.68 -0.32
C LEU A 60 1.00 -11.86 0.30
N ASP A 61 -0.31 -11.86 0.12
CA ASP A 61 -1.12 -13.06 0.31
C ASP A 61 -0.96 -14.05 -0.87
N ASN A 62 -1.58 -15.22 -0.76
CA ASN A 62 -1.56 -16.26 -1.79
C ASN A 62 -2.73 -16.16 -2.79
N GLY A 63 -3.36 -14.99 -2.90
CA GLY A 63 -4.45 -14.76 -3.84
C GLY A 63 -4.02 -14.95 -5.30
N PRO A 64 -4.95 -15.30 -6.19
CA PRO A 64 -4.65 -15.60 -7.60
C PRO A 64 -4.07 -14.39 -8.34
N GLU A 65 -4.39 -13.17 -7.93
CA GLU A 65 -3.83 -11.95 -8.49
C GLU A 65 -2.35 -11.79 -8.11
N MET A 66 -2.01 -12.13 -6.85
CA MET A 66 -0.66 -12.03 -6.31
C MET A 66 0.26 -13.13 -6.83
N THR A 67 -0.26 -14.34 -7.05
CA THR A 67 0.47 -15.48 -7.62
C THR A 67 0.46 -15.49 -9.15
N SER A 68 -0.03 -14.44 -9.79
CA SER A 68 -0.15 -14.36 -11.24
C SER A 68 1.21 -14.29 -11.94
N LYS A 69 1.30 -14.90 -13.13
CA LYS A 69 2.49 -14.80 -13.99
C LYS A 69 2.84 -13.34 -14.31
N ALA A 70 1.84 -12.49 -14.48
CA ALA A 70 2.06 -11.08 -14.81
C ALA A 70 2.83 -10.35 -13.70
N LEU A 71 2.45 -10.53 -12.45
CA LEU A 71 3.13 -9.92 -11.31
C LEU A 71 4.52 -10.55 -11.09
N TRP A 72 4.65 -11.87 -11.28
CA TRP A 72 5.94 -12.54 -11.21
C TRP A 72 6.93 -12.01 -12.26
N PHE A 73 6.55 -11.92 -13.55
CA PHE A 73 7.42 -11.36 -14.59
C PHE A 73 7.77 -9.90 -14.34
N TRP A 74 6.82 -9.11 -13.81
CA TRP A 74 7.06 -7.73 -13.43
C TRP A 74 8.13 -7.66 -12.34
N SER A 75 8.04 -8.45 -11.28
CA SER A 75 9.00 -8.47 -10.17
C SER A 75 10.42 -8.84 -10.63
N GLN A 76 10.54 -9.84 -11.53
CA GLN A 76 11.83 -10.24 -12.09
C GLN A 76 12.48 -9.09 -12.89
N ARG A 77 11.70 -8.34 -13.67
CA ARG A 77 12.23 -7.19 -14.43
C ARG A 77 12.66 -6.01 -13.55
N ARG A 78 12.09 -5.91 -12.37
CA ARG A 78 12.38 -4.83 -11.40
C ARG A 78 13.38 -5.23 -10.32
N ASP A 79 13.86 -6.46 -10.34
CA ASP A 79 14.72 -7.04 -9.31
C ASP A 79 14.09 -6.90 -7.90
N ILE A 80 12.81 -7.25 -7.81
CA ILE A 80 12.01 -7.16 -6.59
C ILE A 80 11.59 -8.56 -6.15
N THR A 81 11.80 -8.88 -4.88
CA THR A 81 11.37 -10.13 -4.27
C THR A 81 9.88 -10.10 -3.95
N LEU A 82 9.16 -11.18 -4.28
CA LEU A 82 7.78 -11.42 -3.85
C LEU A 82 7.77 -12.46 -2.74
N SER A 83 7.49 -12.05 -1.52
CA SER A 83 7.44 -12.93 -0.34
C SER A 83 6.00 -13.23 0.04
N PHE A 84 5.62 -14.49 -0.15
CA PHE A 84 4.26 -14.94 0.14
C PHE A 84 4.13 -15.36 1.60
N ILE A 85 3.10 -14.84 2.28
CA ILE A 85 2.77 -15.27 3.64
C ILE A 85 2.41 -16.75 3.66
N ARG A 86 2.77 -17.44 4.74
CA ARG A 86 2.42 -18.85 4.90
C ARG A 86 0.91 -19.03 5.10
N PRO A 87 0.29 -20.05 4.50
CA PRO A 87 -1.13 -20.33 4.72
C PRO A 87 -1.48 -20.40 6.22
N GLY A 88 -2.53 -19.66 6.64
CA GLY A 88 -2.97 -19.58 8.02
C GLY A 88 -2.11 -18.71 8.95
N LYS A 89 -1.12 -18.01 8.43
CA LYS A 89 -0.24 -17.10 9.19
C LYS A 89 -0.47 -15.64 8.81
N ALA A 90 -1.70 -15.16 8.99
CA ALA A 90 -2.09 -13.77 8.78
C ALA A 90 -1.16 -12.77 9.49
N MET A 91 -0.65 -13.12 10.67
CA MET A 91 0.30 -12.29 11.42
C MET A 91 1.65 -11.99 10.70
N GLU A 92 1.89 -12.56 9.52
CA GLU A 92 3.09 -12.24 8.72
C GLU A 92 2.91 -10.97 7.87
N ASN A 93 1.68 -10.38 7.83
CA ASN A 93 1.40 -9.10 7.16
C ASN A 93 0.55 -8.16 8.05
N PRO A 94 0.96 -7.90 9.30
CA PRO A 94 0.10 -7.31 10.33
C PRO A 94 -0.33 -5.88 10.02
N PHE A 95 0.46 -5.13 9.25
CA PHE A 95 0.20 -3.71 9.01
C PHE A 95 -0.88 -3.48 7.98
N VAL A 96 -0.83 -4.17 6.87
CA VAL A 96 -1.88 -4.07 5.86
C VAL A 96 -3.18 -4.66 6.38
N GLU A 97 -3.13 -5.71 7.21
CA GLU A 97 -4.31 -6.26 7.86
C GLU A 97 -4.94 -5.28 8.85
N SER A 98 -4.11 -4.64 9.70
CA SER A 98 -4.59 -3.59 10.61
C SER A 98 -5.18 -2.40 9.85
N PHE A 99 -4.56 -1.99 8.73
CA PHE A 99 -5.10 -0.97 7.86
C PHE A 99 -6.44 -1.40 7.26
N ASN A 100 -6.54 -2.63 6.73
CA ASN A 100 -7.75 -3.18 6.15
C ASN A 100 -8.90 -3.25 7.18
N GLY A 101 -8.60 -3.64 8.43
CA GLY A 101 -9.57 -3.59 9.53
C GLY A 101 -10.12 -2.18 9.73
N LYS A 102 -9.24 -1.19 9.84
CA LYS A 102 -9.66 0.22 9.99
C LYS A 102 -10.41 0.75 8.77
N LEU A 103 -9.97 0.41 7.55
CA LEU A 103 -10.67 0.78 6.34
C LEU A 103 -12.11 0.21 6.35
N ARG A 104 -12.27 -1.04 6.79
CA ARG A 104 -13.58 -1.67 6.92
C ARG A 104 -14.43 -0.97 7.94
N ASP A 105 -13.93 -0.79 9.17
CA ASP A 105 -14.71 -0.27 10.30
C ASP A 105 -15.06 1.21 10.13
N GLU A 106 -14.13 2.01 9.61
CA GLU A 106 -14.23 3.46 9.59
C GLU A 106 -14.61 4.04 8.21
N CYS A 107 -14.76 3.19 7.19
CA CYS A 107 -15.12 3.62 5.84
C CYS A 107 -16.13 2.69 5.18
N LEU A 108 -15.80 1.42 4.96
CA LEU A 108 -16.65 0.52 4.17
C LEU A 108 -17.98 0.24 4.88
N ASN A 109 -17.97 -0.01 6.19
CA ASN A 109 -19.18 -0.27 6.98
C ASN A 109 -20.02 1.00 7.25
N GLU A 110 -19.42 2.19 7.13
CA GLU A 110 -20.07 3.47 7.42
C GLU A 110 -20.72 4.12 6.17
N HIS A 111 -20.40 3.62 4.96
CA HIS A 111 -20.84 4.24 3.71
C HIS A 111 -21.71 3.31 2.88
N TRP A 112 -22.71 3.91 2.25
CA TRP A 112 -23.60 3.27 1.29
C TRP A 112 -23.23 3.72 -0.11
N PHE A 113 -22.29 3.05 -0.76
CA PHE A 113 -21.72 3.44 -2.04
C PHE A 113 -22.74 3.35 -3.17
N THR A 114 -23.04 4.46 -3.81
CA THR A 114 -24.03 4.53 -4.89
C THR A 114 -23.49 3.93 -6.19
N ASP A 115 -22.22 4.19 -6.49
CA ASP A 115 -21.52 3.67 -7.68
C ASP A 115 -20.01 3.54 -7.41
N ILE A 116 -19.28 3.02 -8.40
CA ILE A 116 -17.82 2.79 -8.27
C ILE A 116 -17.03 4.10 -8.18
N ALA A 117 -17.50 5.18 -8.78
CA ALA A 117 -16.83 6.48 -8.72
C ALA A 117 -16.98 7.09 -7.32
N ASP A 118 -18.14 6.91 -6.69
CA ASP A 118 -18.40 7.28 -5.30
C ASP A 118 -17.49 6.47 -4.36
N ALA A 119 -17.40 5.15 -4.53
CA ALA A 119 -16.49 4.31 -3.75
C ALA A 119 -15.02 4.77 -3.88
N ARG A 120 -14.57 5.07 -5.11
CA ARG A 120 -13.22 5.56 -5.36
C ARG A 120 -12.93 6.88 -4.61
N ARG A 121 -13.83 7.85 -4.70
CA ARG A 121 -13.64 9.15 -4.02
C ARG A 121 -13.61 9.00 -2.50
N THR A 122 -14.56 8.27 -1.95
CA THR A 122 -14.68 8.10 -0.49
C THR A 122 -13.48 7.35 0.08
N ILE A 123 -13.06 6.25 -0.55
CA ILE A 123 -11.92 5.45 -0.11
C ILE A 123 -10.61 6.24 -0.24
N GLU A 124 -10.43 7.01 -1.32
CA GLU A 124 -9.25 7.86 -1.48
C GLU A 124 -9.21 8.99 -0.45
N THR A 125 -10.33 9.65 -0.18
CA THR A 125 -10.43 10.66 0.89
C THR A 125 -10.05 10.06 2.25
N ARG A 126 -10.50 8.83 2.52
CA ARG A 126 -10.16 8.12 3.74
C ARG A 126 -8.67 7.79 3.82
N ARG A 127 -8.04 7.37 2.72
CA ARG A 127 -6.60 7.11 2.64
C ARG A 127 -5.79 8.37 2.95
N ILE A 128 -6.16 9.50 2.37
CA ILE A 128 -5.50 10.80 2.62
C ILE A 128 -5.62 11.17 4.10
N HIS A 129 -6.82 11.13 4.67
CA HIS A 129 -7.04 11.40 6.09
C HIS A 129 -6.23 10.45 6.99
N TYR A 130 -6.16 9.16 6.66
CA TYR A 130 -5.39 8.17 7.41
C TYR A 130 -3.90 8.51 7.44
N ASN A 131 -3.32 8.94 6.32
CA ASN A 131 -1.90 9.27 6.22
C ASN A 131 -1.57 10.67 6.78
N GLU A 132 -2.39 11.69 6.44
CA GLU A 132 -2.03 13.10 6.66
C GLU A 132 -2.55 13.68 7.97
N GLU A 133 -3.66 13.17 8.51
CA GLU A 133 -4.34 13.82 9.63
C GLU A 133 -4.40 12.94 10.89
N ARG A 134 -4.49 11.63 10.72
CA ARG A 134 -4.70 10.73 11.86
C ARG A 134 -3.44 10.63 12.74
N PRO A 135 -3.55 10.94 14.06
CA PRO A 135 -2.47 10.70 15.00
C PRO A 135 -2.27 9.19 15.21
N HIS A 136 -1.03 8.71 15.11
CA HIS A 136 -0.71 7.31 15.34
C HIS A 136 0.04 7.13 16.66
N SER A 137 -0.54 6.36 17.57
CA SER A 137 0.01 6.15 18.93
C SER A 137 1.40 5.48 18.92
N SER A 138 1.70 4.69 17.89
CA SER A 138 3.01 4.05 17.72
C SER A 138 4.11 4.99 17.21
N LEU A 139 3.77 6.24 16.86
CA LEU A 139 4.67 7.25 16.32
C LEU A 139 4.53 8.59 17.07
N ASP A 140 4.41 8.54 18.39
CA ASP A 140 4.26 9.73 19.25
C ASP A 140 3.14 10.67 18.82
N ARG A 141 2.07 10.12 18.27
CA ARG A 141 0.86 10.82 17.77
C ARG A 141 1.09 11.74 16.56
N ILE A 142 2.21 11.62 15.87
CA ILE A 142 2.38 12.33 14.59
C ILE A 142 1.66 11.60 13.45
N PRO A 143 1.20 12.32 12.41
CA PRO A 143 0.67 11.73 11.19
C PRO A 143 1.74 10.91 10.45
N LEU A 144 1.31 9.83 9.78
CA LEU A 144 2.22 8.93 9.05
C LEU A 144 3.02 9.65 7.96
N ALA A 145 2.39 10.53 7.21
CA ALA A 145 3.03 11.30 6.15
C ALA A 145 4.13 12.23 6.70
N MET A 146 3.97 12.80 7.88
CA MET A 146 5.03 13.60 8.53
C MET A 146 6.21 12.71 8.92
N PHE A 147 5.96 11.55 9.50
CA PHE A 147 7.01 10.58 9.82
C PHE A 147 7.75 10.11 8.57
N ALA A 148 7.02 9.77 7.50
CA ALA A 148 7.60 9.33 6.24
C ALA A 148 8.50 10.40 5.60
N ARG A 149 8.07 11.67 5.58
CA ARG A 149 8.86 12.81 5.07
C ARG A 149 10.14 13.00 5.89
N ALA A 150 10.06 12.95 7.22
CA ALA A 150 11.23 13.05 8.09
C ALA A 150 12.26 11.94 7.84
N MET A 151 11.79 10.70 7.70
CA MET A 151 12.66 9.56 7.38
C MET A 151 13.30 9.65 5.99
N GLN A 152 12.60 10.20 5.01
CA GLN A 152 13.14 10.42 3.67
C GLN A 152 14.24 11.48 3.65
N SER A 153 14.04 12.58 4.38
CA SER A 153 15.07 13.63 4.54
C SER A 153 16.35 13.08 5.20
N LEU A 154 16.20 12.33 6.30
CA LEU A 154 17.34 11.71 6.98
C LEU A 154 18.13 10.75 6.08
N LYS A 155 17.45 9.96 5.23
CA LYS A 155 18.11 9.06 4.27
C LYS A 155 18.90 9.84 3.20
N LEU A 156 18.39 10.97 2.73
CA LEU A 156 19.07 11.83 1.76
C LEU A 156 20.33 12.46 2.37
N ASP A 157 20.23 12.96 3.61
CA ASP A 157 21.37 13.56 4.32
C ASP A 157 22.47 12.53 4.56
N MET A 158 22.12 11.31 5.00
CA MET A 158 23.10 10.23 5.18
C MET A 158 23.76 9.78 3.87
N SER A 159 23.02 9.78 2.77
CA SER A 159 23.59 9.43 1.46
C SER A 159 24.55 10.50 0.93
N ALA A 160 24.28 11.78 1.22
CA ALA A 160 25.17 12.90 0.89
C ALA A 160 26.49 12.84 1.67
N LEU A 161 26.43 12.53 2.97
CA LEU A 161 27.61 12.39 3.83
C LEU A 161 28.54 11.24 3.40
N ASN A 162 27.95 10.12 2.93
CA ASN A 162 28.74 8.96 2.46
C ASN A 162 29.34 9.17 1.05
N SER A 163 28.89 10.15 0.29
CA SER A 163 29.44 10.46 -1.02
C SER A 163 30.65 11.42 -0.96
N ASP A 164 30.81 12.17 0.14
CA ASP A 164 31.96 13.09 0.33
C ASP A 164 33.23 12.41 0.86
N ASP A 165 33.15 11.21 1.41
CA ASP A 165 34.29 10.47 1.96
C ASP A 165 35.07 9.64 0.93
N GLY A 166 34.68 9.67 -0.35
CA GLY A 166 35.29 8.90 -1.46
C GLY A 166 36.33 9.65 -2.29
N GLY A 167 36.71 10.86 -1.90
CA GLY A 167 37.59 11.73 -2.67
C GLY A 167 38.88 12.15 -1.98
N SER A 168 39.71 11.17 -1.57
CA SER A 168 41.12 11.49 -1.27
C SER A 168 41.99 10.24 -1.23
N LEU A 169 42.61 9.92 -2.37
CA LEU A 169 43.93 9.30 -2.45
C LEU A 169 44.47 9.56 -3.86
#